data_cd2ebc3afe7add43a470f0a933444e4d
#
_entry.id   cd2ebc3afe7add43a470f0a933444e4d
#
_cell.length_a   1.000
_cell.length_b   1.000
_cell.length_c   1.000
_cell.angle_alpha   90.00
_cell.angle_beta   90.00
_cell.angle_gamma   90.00
#
_symmetry.space_group_name_H-M   'P 1'
#
loop_
_entity.id
_entity.type
_entity.pdbx_description
1 polymer ?
#
loop_
_entity_poly.entity_id
_entity_poly.type
_entity_poly.pdbx_seq_one_letter_code
_entity_poly.pdbx_strand_id
1 'polypeptide(L)'
;MIDASIYLTTDGAPLPVIRDTRPKASSLLLVPPFLKHFGGPMAGPAYLKGAGERAGHTVEVLDLNREWIKERITSAHTSGQIKGDHDKPSKELNRLYQEWQELCAAHWPMPMPASERESRSVILYATHEEVIGCATNMAAGSFGEWVRRHLEQASRPDLVGLSVMFSGQIIAALALTKVIHSVWPGVPVVWGGAHVTALADPISKDAIYGEGIDGFVVGYAEKTWVELLDAVASKTPWPIEVFKAGTASRRAKEDGTTVPAFDLASYGQGSLTLPVQASRGCAYGKCSFCTYPKIEGKHRKLSMTALEPVIEQAAAHSAVVSFKDSLLVPNQLREVGAMIKGRVMWSACTKLHSSFDREAMRRLYGEGLRTLEIGLETLDETSQGIINKPQSPALLRSFLDVAADAGVAIVINYLTGLPGADVREERHWLQVVHEEVAARPKLKTMIEHNTFQLEMLSPMGSNPSAYGIEIARRWPWSSLLEFQVIAQPLEIS
;
A
#
# COMPACT_ATOMS: atom_id res chain seq x y z
N MET A 1 -38.25 -21.43 -0.06
CA MET A 1 -38.25 -22.48 -1.07
C MET A 1 -37.78 -21.84 -2.36
N ILE A 2 -36.60 -22.22 -2.86
CA ILE A 2 -36.10 -21.73 -4.15
C ILE A 2 -36.97 -22.43 -5.22
N ASP A 3 -37.59 -21.65 -6.09
CA ASP A 3 -38.41 -22.15 -7.18
C ASP A 3 -37.55 -22.98 -8.14
N ALA A 4 -37.71 -24.30 -8.12
CA ALA A 4 -36.94 -25.23 -8.93
C ALA A 4 -37.23 -25.10 -10.45
N SER A 5 -38.27 -24.36 -10.85
CA SER A 5 -38.67 -24.18 -12.27
C SER A 5 -37.67 -23.39 -13.09
N ILE A 6 -36.78 -22.65 -12.43
CA ILE A 6 -35.74 -21.81 -13.09
C ILE A 6 -34.58 -22.66 -13.68
N TYR A 7 -34.46 -23.93 -13.30
CA TYR A 7 -33.36 -24.81 -13.70
C TYR A 7 -33.77 -25.94 -14.66
N LEU A 8 -34.98 -25.87 -15.24
CA LEU A 8 -35.47 -26.87 -16.15
C LEU A 8 -35.68 -26.27 -17.55
N THR A 9 -35.45 -27.08 -18.58
CA THR A 9 -35.85 -26.77 -19.96
C THR A 9 -37.37 -26.85 -20.09
N THR A 10 -37.94 -26.35 -21.19
CA THR A 10 -39.38 -26.34 -21.44
C THR A 10 -40.02 -27.76 -21.46
N ASP A 11 -39.21 -28.80 -21.61
CA ASP A 11 -39.59 -30.21 -21.54
C ASP A 11 -39.30 -30.86 -20.16
N GLY A 12 -38.94 -30.07 -19.17
CA GLY A 12 -38.70 -30.51 -17.80
C GLY A 12 -37.34 -31.18 -17.56
N ALA A 13 -36.45 -31.18 -18.55
CA ALA A 13 -35.09 -31.67 -18.37
C ALA A 13 -34.23 -30.65 -17.61
N PRO A 14 -33.28 -31.06 -16.73
CA PRO A 14 -32.36 -30.15 -16.09
C PRO A 14 -31.55 -29.42 -17.18
N LEU A 15 -31.46 -28.09 -17.04
CA LEU A 15 -30.58 -27.29 -17.91
C LEU A 15 -29.16 -27.87 -17.85
N PRO A 16 -28.49 -28.02 -19.00
CA PRO A 16 -27.12 -28.51 -18.99
C PRO A 16 -26.27 -27.56 -18.15
N VAL A 17 -25.60 -28.11 -17.15
CA VAL A 17 -24.57 -27.36 -16.40
C VAL A 17 -23.51 -27.01 -17.42
N ILE A 18 -23.46 -25.75 -17.85
CA ILE A 18 -22.38 -25.24 -18.70
C ILE A 18 -21.14 -25.26 -17.84
N ARG A 19 -20.38 -26.37 -17.92
CA ARG A 19 -19.06 -26.40 -17.31
C ARG A 19 -18.19 -25.39 -18.04
N ASP A 20 -17.63 -24.46 -17.29
CA ASP A 20 -16.61 -23.56 -17.83
C ASP A 20 -15.42 -24.40 -18.29
N THR A 21 -15.32 -24.62 -19.61
CA THR A 21 -14.28 -25.45 -20.25
C THR A 21 -13.05 -24.64 -20.61
N ARG A 22 -13.00 -23.34 -20.26
CA ARG A 22 -11.83 -22.50 -20.52
C ARG A 22 -10.62 -23.04 -19.78
N PRO A 23 -9.43 -23.04 -20.39
CA PRO A 23 -8.20 -23.38 -19.70
C PRO A 23 -8.01 -22.50 -18.47
N LYS A 24 -7.49 -23.08 -17.39
CA LYS A 24 -7.25 -22.37 -16.13
C LYS A 24 -5.75 -22.34 -15.84
N ALA A 25 -5.26 -21.21 -15.35
CA ALA A 25 -3.88 -21.04 -14.90
C ALA A 25 -3.82 -21.05 -13.37
N SER A 26 -2.65 -21.45 -12.88
CA SER A 26 -2.23 -21.25 -11.50
C SER A 26 -1.27 -20.05 -11.42
N SER A 27 -1.38 -19.25 -10.36
CA SER A 27 -0.48 -18.13 -10.14
C SER A 27 -0.10 -17.99 -8.67
N LEU A 28 1.09 -17.45 -8.45
CA LEU A 28 1.60 -17.11 -7.12
C LEU A 28 1.86 -15.60 -7.05
N LEU A 29 1.14 -14.92 -6.16
CA LEU A 29 1.36 -13.52 -5.84
C LEU A 29 2.32 -13.41 -4.66
N LEU A 30 3.43 -12.71 -4.85
CA LEU A 30 4.46 -12.50 -3.83
C LEU A 30 4.47 -11.05 -3.34
N VAL A 31 4.59 -10.90 -2.02
CA VAL A 31 4.90 -9.60 -1.39
C VAL A 31 6.38 -9.60 -1.02
N PRO A 32 7.24 -8.85 -1.73
CA PRO A 32 8.66 -8.82 -1.41
C PRO A 32 8.91 -8.19 -0.03
N PRO A 33 9.90 -8.62 0.75
CA PRO A 33 10.39 -7.82 1.85
C PRO A 33 11.12 -6.58 1.29
N PHE A 34 11.24 -5.45 1.92
CA PHE A 34 10.86 -5.14 3.27
C PHE A 34 9.78 -4.04 3.29
N LEU A 35 8.68 -4.30 3.99
CA LEU A 35 7.66 -3.30 4.33
C LEU A 35 7.56 -3.17 5.84
N LYS A 36 7.41 -1.93 6.35
CA LYS A 36 7.11 -1.68 7.77
C LYS A 36 5.65 -1.97 8.11
N HIS A 37 5.09 -3.06 7.58
CA HIS A 37 3.71 -3.45 7.82
C HIS A 37 3.61 -4.97 8.00
N PHE A 38 2.94 -5.40 9.07
CA PHE A 38 2.75 -6.81 9.39
C PHE A 38 1.40 -7.12 10.08
N GLY A 39 0.53 -6.11 10.23
CA GLY A 39 -0.75 -6.23 10.95
C GLY A 39 -1.85 -7.00 10.21
N GLY A 40 -1.57 -7.52 9.01
CA GLY A 40 -2.53 -8.27 8.21
C GLY A 40 -2.13 -8.42 6.75
N PRO A 41 -2.97 -9.06 5.94
CA PRO A 41 -2.71 -9.26 4.52
C PRO A 41 -2.68 -7.94 3.74
N MET A 42 -1.98 -7.95 2.60
CA MET A 42 -1.91 -6.79 1.72
C MET A 42 -3.15 -6.72 0.81
N ALA A 43 -3.69 -5.50 0.62
CA ALA A 43 -4.89 -5.29 -0.20
C ALA A 43 -4.69 -5.71 -1.66
N GLY A 44 -3.61 -5.25 -2.31
CA GLY A 44 -3.37 -5.52 -3.74
C GLY A 44 -3.43 -7.00 -4.10
N PRO A 45 -2.59 -7.86 -3.50
CA PRO A 45 -2.66 -9.30 -3.71
C PRO A 45 -4.03 -9.92 -3.40
N ALA A 46 -4.72 -9.46 -2.34
CA ALA A 46 -6.05 -9.98 -1.98
C ALA A 46 -7.10 -9.66 -3.05
N TYR A 47 -7.09 -8.44 -3.62
CA TYR A 47 -7.98 -8.09 -4.73
C TYR A 47 -7.69 -8.90 -6.00
N LEU A 48 -6.41 -9.09 -6.36
CA LEU A 48 -6.03 -9.92 -7.51
C LEU A 48 -6.40 -11.39 -7.30
N LYS A 49 -6.21 -11.92 -6.07
CA LYS A 49 -6.66 -13.27 -5.70
C LYS A 49 -8.16 -13.40 -5.89
N GLY A 50 -8.96 -12.50 -5.32
CA GLY A 50 -10.41 -12.53 -5.46
C GLY A 50 -10.88 -12.43 -6.91
N ALA A 51 -10.21 -11.63 -7.75
CA ALA A 51 -10.52 -11.53 -9.18
C ALA A 51 -10.22 -12.84 -9.93
N GLY A 52 -9.03 -13.41 -9.72
CA GLY A 52 -8.59 -14.64 -10.38
C GLY A 52 -9.43 -15.84 -9.98
N GLU A 53 -9.69 -16.03 -8.68
CA GLU A 53 -10.52 -17.13 -8.16
C GLU A 53 -11.98 -17.05 -8.67
N ARG A 54 -12.56 -15.84 -8.69
CA ARG A 54 -13.89 -15.63 -9.27
C ARG A 54 -13.95 -15.99 -10.76
N ALA A 55 -12.85 -15.82 -11.49
CA ALA A 55 -12.71 -16.25 -12.88
C ALA A 55 -12.38 -17.74 -13.02
N GLY A 56 -12.21 -18.48 -11.92
CA GLY A 56 -11.93 -19.91 -11.86
C GLY A 56 -10.46 -20.30 -11.98
N HIS A 57 -9.53 -19.35 -11.90
CA HIS A 57 -8.09 -19.62 -11.78
C HIS A 57 -7.70 -19.97 -10.34
N THR A 58 -6.53 -20.58 -10.17
CA THR A 58 -5.94 -20.81 -8.85
C THR A 58 -4.97 -19.65 -8.56
N VAL A 59 -5.18 -18.91 -7.46
CA VAL A 59 -4.30 -17.82 -7.06
C VAL A 59 -3.87 -17.99 -5.61
N GLU A 60 -2.60 -18.25 -5.41
CA GLU A 60 -1.98 -18.30 -4.09
C GLU A 60 -1.29 -16.97 -3.77
N VAL A 61 -1.22 -16.62 -2.49
CA VAL A 61 -0.49 -15.44 -2.00
C VAL A 61 0.54 -15.89 -0.99
N LEU A 62 1.81 -15.55 -1.23
CA LEU A 62 2.90 -15.75 -0.29
C LEU A 62 3.46 -14.39 0.13
N ASP A 63 3.16 -14.00 1.36
CA ASP A 63 3.64 -12.76 1.96
C ASP A 63 5.04 -12.97 2.56
N LEU A 64 6.06 -12.85 1.73
CA LEU A 64 7.46 -12.98 2.15
C LEU A 64 7.89 -11.84 3.10
N ASN A 65 7.25 -10.68 3.04
CA ASN A 65 7.50 -9.63 4.02
C ASN A 65 7.08 -10.07 5.43
N ARG A 66 5.91 -10.68 5.55
CA ARG A 66 5.42 -11.21 6.83
C ARG A 66 6.29 -12.36 7.32
N GLU A 67 6.62 -13.32 6.46
CA GLU A 67 7.47 -14.46 6.85
C GLU A 67 8.86 -13.99 7.31
N TRP A 68 9.44 -13.01 6.63
CA TRP A 68 10.69 -12.37 7.04
C TRP A 68 10.59 -11.79 8.46
N ILE A 69 9.57 -10.98 8.72
CA ILE A 69 9.35 -10.33 10.02
C ILE A 69 9.09 -11.38 11.11
N LYS A 70 8.22 -12.35 10.83
CA LYS A 70 7.86 -13.42 11.78
C LYS A 70 9.07 -14.24 12.22
N GLU A 71 9.91 -14.69 11.29
CA GLU A 71 11.10 -15.46 11.61
C GLU A 71 12.11 -14.66 12.44
N ARG A 72 12.31 -13.36 12.13
CA ARG A 72 13.21 -12.48 12.89
C ARG A 72 12.71 -12.21 14.30
N ILE A 73 11.42 -11.91 14.47
CA ILE A 73 10.82 -11.73 15.80
C ILE A 73 10.93 -13.03 16.59
N THR A 74 10.61 -14.17 16.00
CA THR A 74 10.72 -15.47 16.68
C THR A 74 12.16 -15.78 17.10
N SER A 75 13.13 -15.52 16.21
CA SER A 75 14.55 -15.69 16.51
C SER A 75 15.02 -14.79 17.65
N ALA A 76 14.60 -13.53 17.64
CA ALA A 76 14.96 -12.56 18.69
C ALA A 76 14.36 -12.92 20.08
N HIS A 77 13.13 -13.44 20.10
CA HIS A 77 12.54 -13.99 21.33
C HIS A 77 13.31 -15.23 21.85
N THR A 78 13.61 -16.15 20.95
CA THR A 78 14.31 -17.41 21.32
C THR A 78 15.74 -17.13 21.80
N SER A 79 16.42 -16.13 21.24
CA SER A 79 17.76 -15.72 21.65
C SER A 79 17.80 -14.84 22.91
N GLY A 80 16.64 -14.46 23.45
CA GLY A 80 16.52 -13.60 24.64
C GLY A 80 16.88 -12.13 24.40
N GLN A 81 17.02 -11.73 23.13
CA GLN A 81 17.28 -10.32 22.74
C GLN A 81 16.04 -9.44 22.96
N ILE A 82 14.86 -10.02 22.92
CA ILE A 82 13.59 -9.37 23.29
C ILE A 82 13.08 -10.03 24.55
N LYS A 83 13.17 -9.32 25.67
CA LYS A 83 12.51 -9.73 26.93
C LYS A 83 11.13 -9.09 26.97
N GLY A 84 10.12 -9.95 27.09
CA GLY A 84 8.69 -9.66 27.05
C GLY A 84 8.29 -8.26 27.47
N ASP A 85 7.75 -7.55 26.60
CA ASP A 85 6.53 -6.75 26.68
C ASP A 85 6.26 -6.19 25.28
N HIS A 86 5.11 -6.50 24.72
CA HIS A 86 4.75 -6.12 23.35
C HIS A 86 4.43 -4.63 23.17
N ASP A 87 4.83 -3.79 24.14
CA ASP A 87 4.39 -2.40 24.25
C ASP A 87 5.01 -1.40 23.25
N LYS A 88 5.94 -1.81 22.38
CA LYS A 88 6.55 -0.87 21.41
C LYS A 88 6.83 -1.49 20.04
N PRO A 89 5.78 -1.76 19.23
CA PRO A 89 5.95 -2.25 17.86
C PRO A 89 6.89 -1.41 16.98
N SER A 90 6.94 -0.10 17.23
CA SER A 90 7.79 0.85 16.48
C SER A 90 9.30 0.63 16.67
N LYS A 91 9.73 0.24 17.88
CA LYS A 91 11.16 -0.04 18.14
C LYS A 91 11.60 -1.30 17.41
N GLU A 92 10.78 -2.33 17.45
CA GLU A 92 11.06 -3.60 16.79
C GLU A 92 11.09 -3.44 15.28
N LEU A 93 10.15 -2.70 14.70
CA LEU A 93 10.15 -2.40 13.26
C LEU A 93 11.38 -1.60 12.83
N ASN A 94 11.85 -0.65 13.64
CA ASN A 94 13.09 0.09 13.34
C ASN A 94 14.32 -0.83 13.38
N ARG A 95 14.40 -1.77 14.35
CA ARG A 95 15.45 -2.78 14.42
C ARG A 95 15.44 -3.67 13.17
N LEU A 96 14.29 -4.19 12.80
CA LEU A 96 14.12 -5.02 11.60
C LEU A 96 14.49 -4.26 10.32
N TYR A 97 14.21 -2.97 10.27
CA TYR A 97 14.64 -2.13 9.15
C TYR A 97 16.15 -1.95 9.11
N GLN A 98 16.80 -1.78 10.26
CA GLN A 98 18.28 -1.73 10.35
C GLN A 98 18.89 -3.05 9.91
N GLU A 99 18.39 -4.19 10.40
CA GLU A 99 18.84 -5.51 9.94
C GLU A 99 18.69 -5.70 8.42
N TRP A 100 17.61 -5.18 7.83
CA TRP A 100 17.43 -5.20 6.39
C TRP A 100 18.48 -4.35 5.67
N GLN A 101 18.78 -3.14 6.18
CA GLN A 101 19.84 -2.30 5.62
C GLN A 101 21.21 -2.94 5.74
N GLU A 102 21.51 -3.57 6.88
CA GLU A 102 22.76 -4.31 7.10
C GLU A 102 22.87 -5.51 6.14
N LEU A 103 21.78 -6.22 5.91
CA LEU A 103 21.74 -7.31 4.94
C LEU A 103 22.05 -6.80 3.52
N CYS A 104 21.42 -5.71 3.10
CA CYS A 104 21.70 -5.10 1.80
C CYS A 104 23.17 -4.65 1.72
N ALA A 105 23.68 -3.99 2.76
CA ALA A 105 25.08 -3.55 2.82
C ALA A 105 26.08 -4.70 2.77
N ALA A 106 25.79 -5.83 3.40
CA ALA A 106 26.64 -7.03 3.37
C ALA A 106 26.72 -7.67 1.98
N HIS A 107 25.72 -7.45 1.12
CA HIS A 107 25.67 -7.96 -0.25
C HIS A 107 26.01 -6.88 -1.29
N TRP A 108 26.40 -5.70 -0.86
CA TRP A 108 26.80 -4.62 -1.77
C TRP A 108 28.05 -5.01 -2.55
N PRO A 109 28.12 -4.76 -3.86
CA PRO A 109 29.24 -5.23 -4.71
C PRO A 109 30.58 -4.54 -4.38
N MET A 110 30.52 -3.37 -3.74
CA MET A 110 31.71 -2.63 -3.29
C MET A 110 31.55 -2.20 -1.84
N PRO A 111 32.66 -2.00 -1.07
CA PRO A 111 32.56 -1.50 0.30
C PRO A 111 31.86 -0.16 0.36
N MET A 112 30.74 -0.11 1.06
CA MET A 112 29.95 1.10 1.22
C MET A 112 30.60 2.02 2.26
N PRO A 113 30.82 3.33 1.98
CA PRO A 113 31.30 4.27 2.97
C PRO A 113 30.43 4.32 4.22
N ALA A 114 31.04 4.46 5.40
CA ALA A 114 30.29 4.48 6.66
C ALA A 114 29.23 5.58 6.72
N SER A 115 29.51 6.74 6.12
CA SER A 115 28.58 7.87 6.00
C SER A 115 27.33 7.55 5.17
N GLU A 116 27.43 6.62 4.21
CA GLU A 116 26.30 6.20 3.38
C GLU A 116 25.47 5.09 4.04
N ARG A 117 26.07 4.28 4.93
CA ARG A 117 25.35 3.27 5.74
C ARG A 117 24.37 3.89 6.72
N GLU A 118 24.70 5.08 7.22
CA GLU A 118 23.87 5.83 8.15
C GLU A 118 22.74 6.61 7.43
N SER A 119 22.84 6.79 6.11
CA SER A 119 21.81 7.48 5.34
C SER A 119 20.53 6.62 5.25
N ARG A 120 19.38 7.25 5.42
CA ARG A 120 18.05 6.61 5.53
C ARG A 120 17.61 5.76 4.33
N SER A 121 18.41 5.72 3.26
CA SER A 121 18.10 4.92 2.09
C SER A 121 19.35 4.69 1.24
N VAL A 122 20.07 3.62 1.57
CA VAL A 122 21.23 3.14 0.82
C VAL A 122 20.99 3.09 -0.69
N ILE A 123 19.79 2.68 -1.10
CA ILE A 123 19.42 2.55 -2.50
C ILE A 123 19.33 3.90 -3.23
N LEU A 124 19.10 5.02 -2.55
CA LEU A 124 18.95 6.33 -3.21
C LEU A 124 20.24 6.86 -3.81
N TYR A 125 21.40 6.47 -3.30
CA TYR A 125 22.68 6.97 -3.80
C TYR A 125 23.46 5.95 -4.63
N ALA A 126 22.84 4.81 -4.94
CA ALA A 126 23.43 3.73 -5.70
C ALA A 126 23.51 4.04 -7.21
N THR A 127 24.42 3.37 -7.87
CA THR A 127 24.47 3.25 -9.34
C THR A 127 23.63 2.04 -9.79
N HIS A 128 23.36 1.94 -11.09
CA HIS A 128 22.69 0.76 -11.66
C HIS A 128 23.44 -0.53 -11.37
N GLU A 129 24.76 -0.49 -11.56
CA GLU A 129 25.64 -1.65 -11.34
C GLU A 129 25.58 -2.10 -9.88
N GLU A 130 25.59 -1.17 -8.94
CA GLU A 130 25.48 -1.49 -7.52
C GLU A 130 24.12 -2.09 -7.15
N VAL A 131 23.01 -1.55 -7.66
CA VAL A 131 21.67 -2.09 -7.39
C VAL A 131 21.52 -3.50 -7.95
N ILE A 132 21.94 -3.72 -9.22
CA ILE A 132 21.89 -5.05 -9.85
C ILE A 132 22.86 -6.01 -9.16
N GLY A 133 24.07 -5.54 -8.83
CA GLY A 133 25.10 -6.32 -8.13
C GLY A 133 24.63 -6.77 -6.75
N CYS A 134 24.06 -5.86 -5.95
CA CYS A 134 23.48 -6.18 -4.64
C CYS A 134 22.36 -7.22 -4.78
N ALA A 135 21.42 -7.01 -5.69
CA ALA A 135 20.32 -7.95 -5.91
C ALA A 135 20.84 -9.35 -6.35
N THR A 136 21.89 -9.39 -7.18
CA THR A 136 22.52 -10.64 -7.63
C THR A 136 23.22 -11.37 -6.48
N ASN A 137 23.98 -10.64 -5.67
CA ASN A 137 24.64 -11.20 -4.49
C ASN A 137 23.63 -11.69 -3.45
N MET A 138 22.55 -10.94 -3.23
CA MET A 138 21.46 -11.36 -2.34
C MET A 138 20.77 -12.64 -2.85
N ALA A 139 20.52 -12.74 -4.14
CA ALA A 139 19.92 -13.94 -4.75
C ALA A 139 20.81 -15.18 -4.64
N ALA A 140 22.14 -15.00 -4.67
CA ALA A 140 23.12 -16.08 -4.52
C ALA A 140 23.45 -16.39 -3.04
N GLY A 141 23.18 -15.47 -2.11
CA GLY A 141 23.51 -15.60 -0.69
C GLY A 141 22.37 -16.15 0.17
N SER A 142 22.49 -15.95 1.48
CA SER A 142 21.55 -16.45 2.50
C SER A 142 20.11 -15.99 2.29
N PHE A 143 19.91 -14.77 1.76
CA PHE A 143 18.57 -14.29 1.39
C PHE A 143 17.97 -15.15 0.27
N GLY A 144 18.74 -15.44 -0.79
CA GLY A 144 18.27 -16.30 -1.89
C GLY A 144 17.98 -17.73 -1.43
N GLU A 145 18.77 -18.29 -0.52
CA GLU A 145 18.51 -19.58 0.09
C GLU A 145 17.22 -19.57 0.93
N TRP A 146 17.01 -18.51 1.69
CA TRP A 146 15.78 -18.32 2.46
C TRP A 146 14.55 -18.26 1.54
N VAL A 147 14.61 -17.47 0.47
CA VAL A 147 13.53 -17.38 -0.53
C VAL A 147 13.27 -18.75 -1.17
N ARG A 148 14.34 -19.46 -1.58
CA ARG A 148 14.23 -20.77 -2.23
C ARG A 148 13.46 -21.77 -1.38
N ARG A 149 13.77 -21.85 -0.06
CA ARG A 149 13.03 -22.71 0.86
C ARG A 149 11.53 -22.43 0.91
N HIS A 150 11.12 -21.15 0.81
CA HIS A 150 9.71 -20.80 0.77
C HIS A 150 9.06 -21.15 -0.56
N LEU A 151 9.75 -20.92 -1.68
CA LEU A 151 9.24 -21.26 -3.01
C LEU A 151 9.11 -22.78 -3.22
N GLU A 152 10.04 -23.57 -2.70
CA GLU A 152 10.00 -25.02 -2.78
C GLU A 152 8.83 -25.66 -2.02
N GLN A 153 8.23 -24.94 -1.07
CA GLN A 153 7.02 -25.38 -0.38
C GLN A 153 5.74 -25.06 -1.17
N ALA A 154 5.81 -24.18 -2.16
CA ALA A 154 4.69 -23.83 -3.01
C ALA A 154 4.67 -24.69 -4.27
N SER A 155 3.49 -24.90 -4.84
CA SER A 155 3.37 -25.57 -6.15
C SER A 155 3.94 -24.66 -7.24
N ARG A 156 4.58 -25.24 -8.25
CA ARG A 156 5.07 -24.48 -9.42
C ARG A 156 3.88 -23.80 -10.11
N PRO A 157 3.84 -22.46 -10.17
CA PRO A 157 2.76 -21.74 -10.84
C PRO A 157 3.01 -21.61 -12.35
N ASP A 158 1.96 -21.24 -13.09
CA ASP A 158 2.07 -20.83 -14.50
C ASP A 158 2.51 -19.36 -14.64
N LEU A 159 2.32 -18.55 -13.60
CA LEU A 159 2.64 -17.12 -13.56
C LEU A 159 2.99 -16.70 -12.14
N VAL A 160 4.02 -15.86 -11.99
CA VAL A 160 4.33 -15.19 -10.71
C VAL A 160 4.08 -13.69 -10.82
N GLY A 161 3.35 -13.13 -9.86
CA GLY A 161 3.15 -11.69 -9.71
C GLY A 161 3.86 -11.14 -8.47
N LEU A 162 4.65 -10.08 -8.59
CA LEU A 162 5.25 -9.37 -7.47
C LEU A 162 4.51 -8.06 -7.17
N SER A 163 4.09 -7.87 -5.92
CA SER A 163 3.45 -6.64 -5.44
C SER A 163 4.48 -5.73 -4.78
N VAL A 164 5.06 -4.80 -5.56
CA VAL A 164 6.08 -3.84 -5.10
C VAL A 164 5.39 -2.54 -4.70
N MET A 165 5.42 -2.21 -3.40
CA MET A 165 4.68 -1.08 -2.83
C MET A 165 5.55 0.15 -2.59
N PHE A 166 6.84 -0.03 -2.28
CA PHE A 166 7.77 1.03 -1.93
C PHE A 166 9.17 0.78 -2.51
N SER A 167 9.97 1.84 -2.64
CA SER A 167 11.35 1.78 -3.14
C SER A 167 12.25 0.81 -2.35
N GLY A 168 12.03 0.68 -1.04
CA GLY A 168 12.79 -0.25 -0.20
C GLY A 168 12.66 -1.73 -0.60
N GLN A 169 11.66 -2.09 -1.40
CA GLN A 169 11.47 -3.46 -1.88
C GLN A 169 12.19 -3.77 -3.21
N ILE A 170 12.74 -2.77 -3.89
CA ILE A 170 13.29 -2.96 -5.26
C ILE A 170 14.42 -3.98 -5.29
N ILE A 171 15.39 -3.88 -4.38
CA ILE A 171 16.52 -4.85 -4.34
C ILE A 171 15.99 -6.26 -4.06
N ALA A 172 15.08 -6.38 -3.10
CA ALA A 172 14.44 -7.66 -2.80
C ALA A 172 13.67 -8.22 -3.99
N ALA A 173 12.90 -7.38 -4.68
CA ALA A 173 12.11 -7.79 -5.85
C ALA A 173 13.00 -8.25 -7.01
N LEU A 174 14.11 -7.56 -7.27
CA LEU A 174 15.12 -7.99 -8.26
C LEU A 174 15.77 -9.34 -7.87
N ALA A 175 16.17 -9.48 -6.60
CA ALA A 175 16.73 -10.73 -6.08
C ALA A 175 15.72 -11.88 -6.16
N LEU A 176 14.45 -11.63 -5.77
CA LEU A 176 13.36 -12.60 -5.89
C LEU A 176 13.16 -13.05 -7.33
N THR A 177 13.13 -12.13 -8.30
CA THR A 177 12.99 -12.46 -9.72
C THR A 177 14.07 -13.44 -10.16
N LYS A 178 15.33 -13.20 -9.76
CA LYS A 178 16.46 -14.11 -10.08
C LYS A 178 16.28 -15.49 -9.42
N VAL A 179 15.85 -15.54 -8.16
CA VAL A 179 15.61 -16.81 -7.45
C VAL A 179 14.44 -17.59 -8.07
N ILE A 180 13.34 -16.90 -8.42
CA ILE A 180 12.17 -17.52 -9.07
C ILE A 180 12.59 -18.21 -10.37
N HIS A 181 13.35 -17.57 -11.24
CA HIS A 181 13.84 -18.17 -12.48
C HIS A 181 14.80 -19.34 -12.24
N SER A 182 15.54 -19.32 -11.12
CA SER A 182 16.40 -20.44 -10.71
C SER A 182 15.59 -21.65 -10.25
N VAL A 183 14.50 -21.41 -9.49
CA VAL A 183 13.64 -22.49 -8.94
C VAL A 183 12.67 -23.01 -9.99
N TRP A 184 12.09 -22.11 -10.77
CA TRP A 184 11.08 -22.41 -11.78
C TRP A 184 11.48 -21.84 -13.16
N PRO A 185 12.44 -22.44 -13.87
CA PRO A 185 12.84 -21.98 -15.19
C PRO A 185 11.64 -21.88 -16.14
N GLY A 186 11.54 -20.73 -16.84
CA GLY A 186 10.49 -20.47 -17.83
C GLY A 186 9.13 -20.07 -17.26
N VAL A 187 8.97 -19.95 -15.94
CA VAL A 187 7.78 -19.32 -15.36
C VAL A 187 7.92 -17.79 -15.48
N PRO A 188 6.97 -17.12 -16.12
CA PRO A 188 7.04 -15.67 -16.27
C PRO A 188 6.80 -14.93 -14.96
N VAL A 189 7.49 -13.79 -14.80
CA VAL A 189 7.41 -12.91 -13.64
C VAL A 189 6.92 -11.54 -14.04
N VAL A 190 5.80 -11.09 -13.44
CA VAL A 190 5.18 -9.79 -13.68
C VAL A 190 5.19 -8.96 -12.41
N TRP A 191 5.62 -7.70 -12.51
CA TRP A 191 5.62 -6.77 -11.39
C TRP A 191 4.43 -5.82 -11.45
N GLY A 192 3.85 -5.54 -10.29
CA GLY A 192 2.80 -4.55 -10.08
C GLY A 192 2.90 -3.89 -8.71
N GLY A 193 1.88 -3.14 -8.34
CA GLY A 193 1.79 -2.43 -7.08
C GLY A 193 1.97 -0.92 -7.20
N ALA A 194 1.83 -0.22 -6.07
CA ALA A 194 1.81 1.25 -6.06
C ALA A 194 3.15 1.85 -6.52
N HIS A 195 4.28 1.25 -6.12
CA HIS A 195 5.60 1.74 -6.51
C HIS A 195 5.89 1.53 -8.00
N VAL A 196 5.53 0.36 -8.55
CA VAL A 196 5.61 0.11 -10.00
C VAL A 196 4.73 1.11 -10.76
N THR A 197 3.55 1.43 -10.23
CA THR A 197 2.67 2.44 -10.82
C THR A 197 3.31 3.83 -10.81
N ALA A 198 4.00 4.19 -9.72
CA ALA A 198 4.73 5.46 -9.63
C ALA A 198 5.93 5.52 -10.58
N LEU A 199 6.56 4.37 -10.85
CA LEU A 199 7.74 4.25 -11.71
C LEU A 199 7.42 3.94 -13.19
N ALA A 200 6.18 4.06 -13.63
CA ALA A 200 5.80 3.72 -15.02
C ALA A 200 6.69 4.37 -16.10
N ASP A 201 7.06 5.65 -15.92
CA ASP A 201 7.94 6.36 -16.84
C ASP A 201 9.41 5.89 -16.75
N PRO A 202 10.05 5.80 -15.56
CA PRO A 202 11.35 5.16 -15.41
C PRO A 202 11.43 3.74 -16.00
N ILE A 203 10.45 2.87 -15.72
CA ILE A 203 10.42 1.49 -16.25
C ILE A 203 10.44 1.48 -17.78
N SER A 204 9.77 2.42 -18.43
CA SER A 204 9.77 2.51 -19.89
C SER A 204 11.09 2.95 -20.50
N LYS A 205 12.07 3.40 -19.70
CA LYS A 205 13.30 4.03 -20.18
C LYS A 205 14.59 3.42 -19.64
N ASP A 206 14.52 2.70 -18.53
CA ASP A 206 15.70 2.26 -17.78
C ASP A 206 15.99 0.78 -17.91
N ALA A 207 17.26 0.46 -18.18
CA ALA A 207 17.72 -0.91 -18.43
C ALA A 207 17.63 -1.83 -17.20
N ILE A 208 17.60 -1.27 -15.97
CA ILE A 208 17.52 -2.08 -14.73
C ILE A 208 16.28 -2.98 -14.71
N TYR A 209 15.21 -2.54 -15.38
CA TYR A 209 13.96 -3.28 -15.47
C TYR A 209 13.92 -4.36 -16.56
N GLY A 210 14.98 -4.49 -17.35
CA GLY A 210 15.15 -5.59 -18.30
C GLY A 210 15.68 -6.90 -17.69
N GLU A 211 16.03 -6.91 -16.41
CA GLU A 211 16.71 -8.01 -15.71
C GLU A 211 15.77 -9.17 -15.33
N GLY A 212 15.25 -9.88 -16.33
CA GLY A 212 14.43 -11.08 -16.13
C GLY A 212 12.97 -10.80 -15.73
N ILE A 213 12.49 -9.56 -15.85
CA ILE A 213 11.10 -9.22 -15.60
C ILE A 213 10.33 -9.27 -16.91
N ASP A 214 9.34 -10.17 -17.01
CA ASP A 214 8.61 -10.43 -18.24
C ASP A 214 7.55 -9.38 -18.55
N GLY A 215 7.07 -8.66 -17.52
CA GLY A 215 6.08 -7.60 -17.71
C GLY A 215 5.82 -6.76 -16.48
N PHE A 216 5.19 -5.63 -16.71
CA PHE A 216 4.79 -4.67 -15.67
C PHE A 216 3.31 -4.31 -15.82
N VAL A 217 2.65 -4.08 -14.68
CA VAL A 217 1.24 -3.68 -14.62
C VAL A 217 1.10 -2.45 -13.73
N VAL A 218 0.51 -1.37 -14.25
CA VAL A 218 0.35 -0.10 -13.53
C VAL A 218 -1.11 0.22 -13.24
N GLY A 219 -1.41 0.67 -12.03
CA GLY A 219 -2.76 0.95 -11.55
C GLY A 219 -3.46 -0.26 -10.96
N TYR A 220 -4.77 -0.15 -10.78
CA TYR A 220 -5.62 -1.25 -10.32
C TYR A 220 -5.82 -2.24 -11.48
N ALA A 221 -5.63 -3.51 -11.23
CA ALA A 221 -5.38 -4.48 -12.30
C ALA A 221 -6.29 -5.71 -12.29
N GLU A 222 -7.38 -5.72 -11.56
CA GLU A 222 -8.19 -6.92 -11.34
C GLU A 222 -8.65 -7.56 -12.66
N LYS A 223 -9.14 -6.75 -13.59
CA LYS A 223 -9.57 -7.25 -14.91
C LYS A 223 -8.38 -7.63 -15.79
N THR A 224 -7.33 -6.79 -15.84
CA THR A 224 -6.12 -7.11 -16.59
C THR A 224 -5.44 -8.37 -16.05
N TRP A 225 -5.48 -8.60 -14.73
CA TRP A 225 -4.94 -9.80 -14.12
C TRP A 225 -5.67 -11.06 -14.58
N VAL A 226 -6.99 -11.04 -14.63
CA VAL A 226 -7.80 -12.15 -15.17
C VAL A 226 -7.49 -12.38 -16.65
N GLU A 227 -7.47 -11.32 -17.47
CA GLU A 227 -7.12 -11.41 -18.88
C GLU A 227 -5.70 -11.99 -19.10
N LEU A 228 -4.76 -11.66 -18.21
CA LEU A 228 -3.39 -12.21 -18.24
C LEU A 228 -3.37 -13.70 -17.88
N LEU A 229 -4.11 -14.11 -16.85
CA LEU A 229 -4.24 -15.52 -16.48
C LEU A 229 -4.90 -16.35 -17.60
N ASP A 230 -5.94 -15.82 -18.23
CA ASP A 230 -6.58 -16.44 -19.41
C ASP A 230 -5.59 -16.60 -20.57
N ALA A 231 -4.77 -15.57 -20.82
CA ALA A 231 -3.75 -15.58 -21.87
C ALA A 231 -2.64 -16.61 -21.60
N VAL A 232 -2.19 -16.70 -20.34
CA VAL A 232 -1.19 -17.70 -19.91
C VAL A 232 -1.76 -19.11 -20.07
N ALA A 233 -2.97 -19.36 -19.58
CA ALA A 233 -3.63 -20.67 -19.69
C ALA A 233 -3.84 -21.12 -21.15
N SER A 234 -4.22 -20.18 -22.01
CA SER A 234 -4.51 -20.44 -23.42
C SER A 234 -3.29 -20.31 -24.34
N LYS A 235 -2.13 -19.89 -23.81
CA LYS A 235 -0.91 -19.60 -24.57
C LYS A 235 -1.13 -18.58 -25.70
N THR A 236 -1.92 -17.55 -25.40
CA THR A 236 -2.22 -16.45 -26.32
C THR A 236 -1.41 -15.20 -25.95
N PRO A 237 -1.34 -14.18 -26.84
CA PRO A 237 -0.69 -12.92 -26.50
C PRO A 237 -1.25 -12.27 -25.24
N TRP A 238 -0.38 -11.69 -24.43
CA TRP A 238 -0.75 -11.01 -23.21
C TRP A 238 -1.55 -9.73 -23.47
N PRO A 239 -2.37 -9.28 -22.50
CA PRO A 239 -3.05 -8.00 -22.58
C PRO A 239 -2.08 -6.85 -22.83
N ILE A 240 -2.49 -5.88 -23.63
CA ILE A 240 -1.65 -4.72 -24.01
C ILE A 240 -1.30 -3.81 -22.82
N GLU A 241 -2.03 -3.93 -21.72
CA GLU A 241 -1.78 -3.24 -20.44
C GLU A 241 -0.61 -3.87 -19.66
N VAL A 242 -0.20 -5.09 -20.01
CA VAL A 242 1.03 -5.71 -19.50
C VAL A 242 2.16 -5.31 -20.44
N PHE A 243 2.97 -4.35 -20.03
CA PHE A 243 4.04 -3.78 -20.85
C PHE A 243 5.43 -4.26 -20.41
N LYS A 244 6.38 -4.25 -21.34
CA LYS A 244 7.78 -4.60 -21.07
C LYS A 244 8.60 -3.36 -20.74
N ALA A 245 9.72 -3.55 -20.05
CA ALA A 245 10.73 -2.52 -19.90
C ALA A 245 11.11 -1.95 -21.29
N GLY A 246 11.33 -0.63 -21.35
CA GLY A 246 11.63 0.04 -22.62
C GLY A 246 10.43 0.27 -23.54
N THR A 247 9.21 -0.10 -23.12
CA THR A 247 7.99 0.15 -23.91
C THR A 247 7.02 1.07 -23.16
N ALA A 248 6.12 1.73 -23.90
CA ALA A 248 5.14 2.64 -23.31
C ALA A 248 4.16 1.89 -22.40
N SER A 249 4.00 2.42 -21.18
CA SER A 249 3.05 1.88 -20.22
C SER A 249 1.60 2.22 -20.60
N ARG A 250 0.69 1.32 -20.29
CA ARG A 250 -0.76 1.55 -20.31
C ARG A 250 -1.35 1.19 -18.97
N ARG A 251 -2.28 2.02 -18.50
CA ARG A 251 -2.96 1.76 -17.24
C ARG A 251 -3.81 0.51 -17.35
N ALA A 252 -3.70 -0.36 -16.35
CA ALA A 252 -4.46 -1.60 -16.26
C ALA A 252 -5.97 -1.34 -16.15
N LYS A 253 -6.75 -2.34 -16.53
CA LYS A 253 -8.21 -2.37 -16.38
C LYS A 253 -8.56 -2.88 -14.98
N GLU A 254 -9.36 -2.12 -14.28
CA GLU A 254 -9.88 -2.47 -12.97
C GLU A 254 -11.28 -3.08 -13.03
N ASP A 255 -11.66 -3.72 -11.94
CA ASP A 255 -13.02 -4.17 -11.69
C ASP A 255 -13.49 -3.70 -10.30
N GLY A 256 -14.33 -2.68 -10.29
CA GLY A 256 -14.90 -2.08 -9.06
C GLY A 256 -15.87 -2.99 -8.29
N THR A 257 -16.15 -4.18 -8.77
CA THR A 257 -16.99 -5.18 -8.11
C THR A 257 -16.19 -6.34 -7.52
N THR A 258 -14.87 -6.32 -7.65
CA THR A 258 -14.01 -7.37 -7.10
C THR A 258 -14.04 -7.36 -5.58
N VAL A 259 -14.27 -8.52 -5.00
CA VAL A 259 -14.17 -8.80 -3.56
C VAL A 259 -12.74 -9.27 -3.28
N PRO A 260 -12.01 -8.67 -2.33
CA PRO A 260 -10.71 -9.19 -1.95
C PRO A 260 -10.86 -10.55 -1.26
N ALA A 261 -9.99 -11.50 -1.58
CA ALA A 261 -9.94 -12.82 -0.94
C ALA A 261 -8.72 -12.91 -0.02
N PHE A 262 -8.98 -13.15 1.26
CA PHE A 262 -7.94 -13.25 2.29
C PHE A 262 -7.78 -14.69 2.77
N ASP A 263 -6.54 -15.17 2.78
CA ASP A 263 -6.18 -16.42 3.46
C ASP A 263 -5.77 -16.11 4.91
N LEU A 264 -6.76 -16.03 5.79
CA LEU A 264 -6.54 -15.66 7.20
C LEU A 264 -5.84 -16.76 8.02
N ALA A 265 -5.95 -18.01 7.60
CA ALA A 265 -5.30 -19.13 8.29
C ALA A 265 -3.77 -18.96 8.31
N SER A 266 -3.20 -18.41 7.25
CA SER A 266 -1.76 -18.15 7.14
C SER A 266 -1.26 -17.09 8.12
N TYR A 267 -2.14 -16.19 8.60
CA TYR A 267 -1.78 -15.07 9.48
C TYR A 267 -1.85 -15.40 10.99
N GLY A 268 -2.25 -16.60 11.33
CA GLY A 268 -2.30 -17.06 12.73
C GLY A 268 -3.39 -16.39 13.57
N GLN A 269 -3.30 -16.58 14.90
CA GLN A 269 -4.22 -15.94 15.85
C GLN A 269 -3.61 -14.62 16.34
N GLY A 270 -4.35 -13.53 16.26
CA GLY A 270 -3.92 -12.20 16.69
C GLY A 270 -4.91 -11.12 16.24
N SER A 271 -4.60 -9.88 16.54
CA SER A 271 -5.38 -8.74 16.05
C SER A 271 -5.10 -8.55 14.55
N LEU A 272 -5.95 -9.13 13.71
CA LEU A 272 -5.84 -9.02 12.25
C LEU A 272 -6.52 -7.74 11.76
N THR A 273 -5.89 -7.11 10.77
CA THR A 273 -6.46 -5.97 10.05
C THR A 273 -6.67 -6.35 8.58
N LEU A 274 -7.93 -6.32 8.12
CA LEU A 274 -8.29 -6.60 6.73
C LEU A 274 -8.40 -5.28 5.94
N PRO A 275 -7.48 -5.03 5.00
CA PRO A 275 -7.51 -3.80 4.22
C PRO A 275 -8.52 -3.90 3.08
N VAL A 276 -9.47 -2.96 3.04
CA VAL A 276 -10.49 -2.85 2.00
C VAL A 276 -10.57 -1.42 1.46
N GLN A 277 -11.32 -1.22 0.39
CA GLN A 277 -11.63 0.08 -0.18
C GLN A 277 -13.13 0.21 -0.45
N ALA A 278 -13.70 1.35 -0.08
CA ALA A 278 -15.06 1.77 -0.45
C ALA A 278 -15.05 2.71 -1.67
N SER A 279 -13.90 3.28 -1.98
CA SER A 279 -13.65 4.11 -3.15
C SER A 279 -12.20 4.02 -3.60
N ARG A 280 -11.91 4.50 -4.80
CA ARG A 280 -10.56 4.67 -5.34
C ARG A 280 -10.37 6.10 -5.81
N GLY A 281 -9.15 6.59 -5.73
CA GLY A 281 -8.85 8.00 -5.95
C GLY A 281 -9.30 8.86 -4.77
N CYS A 282 -8.81 10.08 -4.71
CA CYS A 282 -9.12 11.01 -3.63
C CYS A 282 -10.24 11.98 -4.03
N ALA A 283 -11.30 12.06 -3.21
CA ALA A 283 -12.43 12.98 -3.44
C ALA A 283 -12.01 14.47 -3.38
N TYR A 284 -10.95 14.81 -2.65
CA TYR A 284 -10.37 16.16 -2.64
C TYR A 284 -9.40 16.37 -3.79
N GLY A 285 -8.37 15.56 -3.93
CA GLY A 285 -7.47 15.42 -5.08
C GLY A 285 -6.66 16.66 -5.47
N LYS A 286 -6.56 17.69 -4.61
CA LYS A 286 -5.95 19.00 -4.93
C LYS A 286 -4.63 19.28 -4.23
N CYS A 287 -4.21 18.42 -3.29
CA CYS A 287 -2.97 18.64 -2.53
C CYS A 287 -1.75 18.62 -3.45
N SER A 288 -0.93 19.67 -3.40
CA SER A 288 0.23 19.85 -4.30
C SER A 288 1.37 18.87 -4.03
N PHE A 289 1.45 18.31 -2.83
CA PHE A 289 2.46 17.31 -2.43
C PHE A 289 2.06 15.85 -2.74
N CYS A 290 0.78 15.59 -3.05
CA CYS A 290 0.21 14.25 -3.01
C CYS A 290 0.21 13.57 -4.39
N THR A 291 0.64 12.30 -4.42
CA THR A 291 0.70 11.46 -5.64
C THR A 291 -0.56 10.60 -5.86
N TYR A 292 -1.38 10.41 -4.85
CA TYR A 292 -2.53 9.50 -4.92
C TYR A 292 -3.45 9.74 -6.11
N PRO A 293 -3.80 10.99 -6.49
CA PRO A 293 -4.64 11.24 -7.68
C PRO A 293 -4.03 10.70 -8.98
N LYS A 294 -2.70 10.59 -9.07
CA LYS A 294 -2.00 10.00 -10.23
C LYS A 294 -1.90 8.48 -10.13
N ILE A 295 -1.62 7.95 -8.95
CA ILE A 295 -1.50 6.50 -8.71
C ILE A 295 -2.87 5.84 -8.81
N GLU A 296 -3.88 6.36 -8.14
CA GLU A 296 -5.21 5.75 -8.04
C GLU A 296 -6.18 6.19 -9.16
N GLY A 297 -5.91 7.34 -9.79
CA GLY A 297 -6.77 7.91 -10.83
C GLY A 297 -7.92 8.75 -10.27
N LYS A 298 -8.95 8.96 -11.10
CA LYS A 298 -10.13 9.76 -10.72
C LYS A 298 -10.89 9.09 -9.58
N HIS A 299 -11.42 9.92 -8.67
CA HIS A 299 -12.26 9.42 -7.57
C HIS A 299 -13.52 8.73 -8.12
N ARG A 300 -13.80 7.53 -7.58
CA ARG A 300 -14.99 6.73 -7.88
C ARG A 300 -15.34 5.83 -6.71
N LYS A 301 -16.63 5.70 -6.43
CA LYS A 301 -17.13 4.74 -5.44
C LYS A 301 -17.01 3.32 -5.97
N LEU A 302 -16.74 2.38 -5.08
CA LEU A 302 -16.81 0.93 -5.33
C LEU A 302 -18.15 0.38 -4.87
N SER A 303 -18.46 -0.86 -5.26
CA SER A 303 -19.65 -1.54 -4.78
C SER A 303 -19.51 -1.91 -3.30
N MET A 304 -20.29 -1.26 -2.45
CA MET A 304 -20.29 -1.56 -1.01
C MET A 304 -20.80 -2.96 -0.70
N THR A 305 -21.77 -3.47 -1.50
CA THR A 305 -22.30 -4.82 -1.33
C THR A 305 -21.28 -5.91 -1.62
N ALA A 306 -20.25 -5.61 -2.42
CA ALA A 306 -19.13 -6.51 -2.66
C ALA A 306 -18.27 -6.76 -1.40
N LEU A 307 -18.37 -5.92 -0.38
CA LEU A 307 -17.60 -6.06 0.87
C LEU A 307 -18.29 -6.95 1.92
N GLU A 308 -19.56 -7.33 1.69
CA GLU A 308 -20.32 -8.14 2.67
C GLU A 308 -19.59 -9.45 3.06
N PRO A 309 -19.06 -10.26 2.14
CA PRO A 309 -18.29 -11.47 2.50
C PRO A 309 -17.05 -11.17 3.35
N VAL A 310 -16.40 -10.02 3.12
CA VAL A 310 -15.23 -9.61 3.93
C VAL A 310 -15.65 -9.22 5.35
N ILE A 311 -16.79 -8.54 5.50
CA ILE A 311 -17.33 -8.19 6.83
C ILE A 311 -17.70 -9.46 7.61
N GLU A 312 -18.32 -10.45 6.96
CA GLU A 312 -18.63 -11.75 7.56
C GLU A 312 -17.35 -12.48 7.97
N GLN A 313 -16.34 -12.53 7.11
CA GLN A 313 -15.05 -13.13 7.42
C GLN A 313 -14.36 -12.42 8.59
N ALA A 314 -14.36 -11.08 8.59
CA ALA A 314 -13.79 -10.30 9.67
C ALA A 314 -14.49 -10.55 11.01
N ALA A 315 -15.82 -10.63 11.00
CA ALA A 315 -16.61 -10.95 12.20
C ALA A 315 -16.27 -12.35 12.75
N ALA A 316 -16.16 -13.35 11.88
CA ALA A 316 -15.83 -14.72 12.26
C ALA A 316 -14.43 -14.86 12.89
N HIS A 317 -13.48 -13.98 12.52
CA HIS A 317 -12.10 -14.01 13.00
C HIS A 317 -11.76 -12.89 14.00
N SER A 318 -12.75 -12.13 14.47
CA SER A 318 -12.55 -10.95 15.32
C SER A 318 -11.55 -9.94 14.75
N ALA A 319 -11.49 -9.84 13.43
CA ALA A 319 -10.56 -8.94 12.72
C ALA A 319 -11.12 -7.52 12.64
N VAL A 320 -10.23 -6.54 12.51
CA VAL A 320 -10.56 -5.15 12.24
C VAL A 320 -10.59 -4.90 10.74
N VAL A 321 -11.61 -4.24 10.24
CA VAL A 321 -11.65 -3.81 8.82
C VAL A 321 -11.05 -2.42 8.71
N SER A 322 -10.00 -2.28 7.88
CA SER A 322 -9.33 -1.00 7.65
C SER A 322 -9.62 -0.50 6.24
N PHE A 323 -10.36 0.60 6.14
CA PHE A 323 -10.61 1.26 4.86
C PHE A 323 -9.36 2.04 4.43
N LYS A 324 -8.67 1.53 3.41
CA LYS A 324 -7.43 2.11 2.85
C LYS A 324 -7.72 3.05 1.68
N ASP A 325 -8.84 3.72 1.76
CA ASP A 325 -9.18 4.81 0.85
C ASP A 325 -8.28 6.02 1.13
N SER A 326 -7.87 6.74 0.07
CA SER A 326 -7.11 7.99 0.22
C SER A 326 -7.88 9.07 1.00
N LEU A 327 -9.21 9.02 0.94
CA LEU A 327 -10.11 9.91 1.68
C LEU A 327 -11.54 9.38 1.61
N LEU A 328 -12.13 9.03 2.76
CA LEU A 328 -13.56 8.87 2.90
C LEU A 328 -14.19 10.15 3.42
N VAL A 329 -15.09 10.75 2.64
CA VAL A 329 -15.85 11.93 3.06
C VAL A 329 -16.95 11.54 4.05
N PRO A 330 -17.49 12.47 4.88
CA PRO A 330 -18.45 12.15 5.94
C PRO A 330 -19.67 11.32 5.49
N ASN A 331 -20.18 11.55 4.26
CA ASN A 331 -21.28 10.76 3.72
C ASN A 331 -20.89 9.31 3.46
N GLN A 332 -19.69 9.07 2.93
CA GLN A 332 -19.18 7.72 2.70
C GLN A 332 -18.93 6.99 4.02
N LEU A 333 -18.40 7.66 5.05
CA LEU A 333 -18.25 7.07 6.38
C LEU A 333 -19.61 6.65 6.97
N ARG A 334 -20.68 7.44 6.76
CA ARG A 334 -22.05 7.05 7.15
C ARG A 334 -22.56 5.85 6.38
N GLU A 335 -22.30 5.76 5.07
CA GLU A 335 -22.66 4.60 4.24
C GLU A 335 -21.93 3.34 4.73
N VAL A 336 -20.62 3.45 5.04
CA VAL A 336 -19.81 2.37 5.63
C VAL A 336 -20.36 1.92 6.97
N GLY A 337 -20.61 2.86 7.90
CA GLY A 337 -21.16 2.53 9.20
C GLY A 337 -22.51 1.83 9.11
N ALA A 338 -23.42 2.35 8.26
CA ALA A 338 -24.74 1.77 8.02
C ALA A 338 -24.68 0.35 7.39
N MET A 339 -23.64 0.03 6.61
CA MET A 339 -23.39 -1.33 6.10
C MET A 339 -22.87 -2.24 7.21
N ILE A 340 -21.86 -1.79 7.97
CA ILE A 340 -21.19 -2.60 9.01
C ILE A 340 -22.11 -2.85 10.20
N LYS A 341 -22.89 -1.87 10.63
CA LYS A 341 -23.88 -1.97 11.74
C LYS A 341 -23.28 -2.53 13.04
N GLY A 342 -22.04 -2.18 13.35
CA GLY A 342 -21.36 -2.64 14.57
C GLY A 342 -20.92 -4.12 14.58
N ARG A 343 -21.08 -4.85 13.48
CA ARG A 343 -20.68 -6.29 13.42
C ARG A 343 -19.18 -6.49 13.58
N VAL A 344 -18.37 -5.51 13.15
CA VAL A 344 -16.91 -5.51 13.27
C VAL A 344 -16.40 -4.14 13.66
N MET A 345 -15.22 -4.10 14.25
CA MET A 345 -14.48 -2.85 14.40
C MET A 345 -13.89 -2.42 13.07
N TRP A 346 -13.83 -1.11 12.83
CA TRP A 346 -13.25 -0.58 11.61
C TRP A 346 -12.53 0.74 11.80
N SER A 347 -11.65 1.08 10.85
CA SER A 347 -10.90 2.32 10.77
C SER A 347 -10.93 2.89 9.37
N ALA A 348 -10.70 4.20 9.22
CA ALA A 348 -10.68 4.88 7.93
C ALA A 348 -9.84 6.15 7.96
N CYS A 349 -9.43 6.62 6.76
CA CYS A 349 -8.82 7.93 6.57
C CYS A 349 -9.88 8.96 6.18
N THR A 350 -9.80 10.15 6.76
CA THR A 350 -10.68 11.26 6.45
C THR A 350 -9.96 12.61 6.52
N LYS A 351 -10.70 13.71 6.29
CA LYS A 351 -10.26 15.08 6.45
C LYS A 351 -11.17 15.76 7.48
N LEU A 352 -10.67 16.77 8.20
CA LEU A 352 -11.49 17.60 9.06
C LEU A 352 -12.69 18.19 8.29
N HIS A 353 -13.87 18.06 8.88
CA HIS A 353 -15.11 18.56 8.30
C HIS A 353 -16.12 18.93 9.39
N SER A 354 -16.88 20.02 9.20
CA SER A 354 -17.84 20.53 10.18
C SER A 354 -19.04 19.61 10.43
N SER A 355 -19.29 18.64 9.55
CA SER A 355 -20.36 17.65 9.75
C SER A 355 -20.00 16.52 10.72
N PHE A 356 -18.80 16.51 11.28
CA PHE A 356 -18.46 15.65 12.41
C PHE A 356 -18.91 16.34 13.70
N ASP A 357 -20.21 16.31 13.96
CA ASP A 357 -20.78 16.72 15.23
C ASP A 357 -20.82 15.54 16.23
N ARG A 358 -21.29 15.82 17.44
CA ARG A 358 -21.37 14.86 18.54
C ARG A 358 -22.26 13.66 18.20
N GLU A 359 -23.40 13.91 17.57
CA GLU A 359 -24.32 12.84 17.16
C GLU A 359 -23.74 11.94 16.09
N ALA A 360 -23.20 12.53 15.02
CA ALA A 360 -22.55 11.80 13.94
C ALA A 360 -21.40 10.92 14.44
N MET A 361 -20.55 11.45 15.33
CA MET A 361 -19.40 10.70 15.83
C MET A 361 -19.80 9.53 16.74
N ARG A 362 -20.79 9.75 17.63
CA ARG A 362 -21.35 8.69 18.48
C ARG A 362 -22.05 7.61 17.67
N ARG A 363 -22.77 7.99 16.63
CA ARG A 363 -23.39 7.05 15.70
C ARG A 363 -22.35 6.18 15.03
N LEU A 364 -21.31 6.77 14.43
CA LEU A 364 -20.22 6.02 13.79
C LEU A 364 -19.53 5.07 14.78
N TYR A 365 -19.29 5.50 16.02
CA TYR A 365 -18.75 4.64 17.06
C TYR A 365 -19.67 3.44 17.37
N GLY A 366 -20.96 3.66 17.49
CA GLY A 366 -21.97 2.59 17.66
C GLY A 366 -22.02 1.63 16.46
N GLU A 367 -21.75 2.14 15.27
CA GLU A 367 -21.66 1.38 14.02
C GLU A 367 -20.28 0.68 13.83
N GLY A 368 -19.38 0.72 14.84
CA GLY A 368 -18.14 -0.04 14.88
C GLY A 368 -16.86 0.76 14.59
N LEU A 369 -16.95 2.05 14.24
CA LEU A 369 -15.76 2.89 14.06
C LEU A 369 -14.93 2.94 15.35
N ARG A 370 -13.63 2.73 15.24
CA ARG A 370 -12.70 2.82 16.38
C ARG A 370 -11.58 3.82 16.15
N THR A 371 -11.15 4.01 14.93
CA THR A 371 -10.05 4.93 14.62
C THR A 371 -10.35 5.71 13.35
N LEU A 372 -10.12 7.03 13.41
CA LEU A 372 -10.03 7.89 12.22
C LEU A 372 -8.60 8.42 12.09
N GLU A 373 -8.06 8.27 10.91
CA GLU A 373 -6.81 8.89 10.51
C GLU A 373 -7.14 10.18 9.74
N ILE A 374 -6.55 11.30 10.17
CA ILE A 374 -6.78 12.61 9.55
C ILE A 374 -5.47 13.16 8.97
N GLY A 375 -5.50 13.52 7.70
CA GLY A 375 -4.43 14.31 7.10
C GLY A 375 -4.60 15.78 7.49
N LEU A 376 -4.07 16.18 8.64
CA LEU A 376 -4.01 17.57 9.07
C LEU A 376 -2.94 18.33 8.29
N GLU A 377 -1.79 17.73 8.16
CA GLU A 377 -0.54 18.16 7.51
C GLU A 377 0.08 19.37 8.19
N THR A 378 -0.62 20.50 8.29
CA THR A 378 -0.16 21.73 8.95
C THR A 378 -1.33 22.60 9.37
N LEU A 379 -1.11 23.49 10.36
CA LEU A 379 -2.02 24.58 10.71
C LEU A 379 -1.46 25.96 10.34
N ASP A 380 -0.22 26.06 9.85
CA ASP A 380 0.34 27.29 9.32
C ASP A 380 -0.35 27.68 8.00
N GLU A 381 -0.90 28.88 7.92
CA GLU A 381 -1.66 29.36 6.76
C GLU A 381 -0.82 29.44 5.48
N THR A 382 0.45 29.86 5.60
CA THR A 382 1.38 29.91 4.47
C THR A 382 1.63 28.51 3.91
N SER A 383 1.97 27.56 4.77
CA SER A 383 2.16 26.16 4.42
C SER A 383 0.91 25.53 3.85
N GLN A 384 -0.29 25.85 4.38
CA GLN A 384 -1.56 25.40 3.82
C GLN A 384 -1.79 25.89 2.40
N GLY A 385 -1.40 27.16 2.11
CA GLY A 385 -1.40 27.70 0.76
C GLY A 385 -0.46 26.90 -0.18
N ILE A 386 0.76 26.65 0.24
CA ILE A 386 1.76 25.88 -0.51
C ILE A 386 1.23 24.47 -0.86
N ILE A 387 0.67 23.75 0.13
CA ILE A 387 0.16 22.39 -0.09
C ILE A 387 -1.26 22.35 -0.65
N ASN A 388 -1.93 23.47 -0.83
CA ASN A 388 -3.32 23.59 -1.26
C ASN A 388 -4.27 22.71 -0.44
N LYS A 389 -4.16 22.78 0.90
CA LYS A 389 -4.97 21.99 1.83
C LYS A 389 -5.37 22.82 3.04
N PRO A 390 -6.38 23.70 2.93
CA PRO A 390 -6.81 24.55 4.03
C PRO A 390 -7.37 23.74 5.19
N GLN A 391 -6.97 24.12 6.41
CA GLN A 391 -7.40 23.57 7.69
C GLN A 391 -7.68 24.71 8.67
N SER A 392 -8.45 24.45 9.71
CA SER A 392 -8.79 25.44 10.73
C SER A 392 -8.45 24.91 12.13
N PRO A 393 -7.71 25.67 12.95
CA PRO A 393 -7.49 25.31 14.36
C PRO A 393 -8.79 25.13 15.14
N ALA A 394 -9.81 25.97 14.88
CA ALA A 394 -11.12 25.85 15.52
C ALA A 394 -11.83 24.55 15.12
N LEU A 395 -11.74 24.15 13.86
CA LEU A 395 -12.30 22.90 13.37
C LEU A 395 -11.56 21.68 13.95
N LEU A 396 -10.24 21.75 14.09
CA LEU A 396 -9.46 20.71 14.78
C LEU A 396 -9.95 20.53 16.23
N ARG A 397 -10.07 21.63 17.00
CA ARG A 397 -10.56 21.58 18.39
C ARG A 397 -11.92 20.92 18.49
N SER A 398 -12.88 21.38 17.69
CA SER A 398 -14.23 20.81 17.66
C SER A 398 -14.22 19.32 17.32
N PHE A 399 -13.40 18.91 16.33
CA PHE A 399 -13.29 17.53 15.92
C PHE A 399 -12.68 16.63 17.02
N LEU A 400 -11.64 17.09 17.71
CA LEU A 400 -11.02 16.37 18.82
C LEU A 400 -11.97 16.24 20.02
N ASP A 401 -12.78 17.29 20.31
CA ASP A 401 -13.79 17.25 21.36
C ASP A 401 -14.85 16.17 21.11
N VAL A 402 -15.40 16.13 19.91
CA VAL A 402 -16.45 15.13 19.57
C VAL A 402 -15.88 13.72 19.49
N ALA A 403 -14.63 13.56 19.06
CA ALA A 403 -13.95 12.27 19.04
C ALA A 403 -13.69 11.75 20.47
N ALA A 404 -13.20 12.62 21.36
CA ALA A 404 -13.00 12.29 22.78
C ALA A 404 -14.31 11.87 23.46
N ASP A 405 -15.39 12.62 23.23
CA ASP A 405 -16.73 12.34 23.78
C ASP A 405 -17.31 11.01 23.27
N ALA A 406 -17.01 10.63 22.03
CA ALA A 406 -17.49 9.39 21.43
C ALA A 406 -16.59 8.18 21.73
N GLY A 407 -15.33 8.40 22.13
CA GLY A 407 -14.33 7.35 22.36
C GLY A 407 -13.65 6.87 21.07
N VAL A 408 -13.71 7.65 19.98
CA VAL A 408 -13.01 7.37 18.73
C VAL A 408 -11.55 7.78 18.84
N ALA A 409 -10.63 6.88 18.55
CA ALA A 409 -9.20 7.19 18.49
C ALA A 409 -8.86 7.98 17.22
N ILE A 410 -7.89 8.91 17.32
CA ILE A 410 -7.48 9.77 16.21
C ILE A 410 -6.00 9.58 15.92
N VAL A 411 -5.65 9.34 14.66
CA VAL A 411 -4.29 9.45 14.15
C VAL A 411 -4.21 10.75 13.35
N ILE A 412 -3.26 11.60 13.72
CA ILE A 412 -3.04 12.91 13.09
C ILE A 412 -1.77 12.85 12.27
N ASN A 413 -1.89 12.90 10.95
CA ASN A 413 -0.73 13.08 10.08
C ASN A 413 -0.34 14.55 10.03
N TYR A 414 0.94 14.84 10.37
CA TYR A 414 1.51 16.17 10.38
C TYR A 414 2.80 16.20 9.58
N LEU A 415 2.99 17.24 8.76
CA LEU A 415 4.17 17.44 7.90
C LEU A 415 4.97 18.66 8.35
N THR A 416 6.30 18.53 8.29
CA THR A 416 7.23 19.65 8.40
C THR A 416 8.28 19.58 7.28
N GLY A 417 9.03 20.66 7.08
CA GLY A 417 10.04 20.75 6.02
C GLY A 417 9.44 20.98 4.64
N LEU A 418 8.28 21.63 4.57
CA LEU A 418 7.65 22.02 3.32
C LEU A 418 8.49 23.08 2.60
N PRO A 419 8.62 23.03 1.26
CA PRO A 419 9.35 24.03 0.50
C PRO A 419 8.79 25.44 0.74
N GLY A 420 9.64 26.38 1.17
CA GLY A 420 9.24 27.76 1.42
C GLY A 420 8.51 28.02 2.77
N ALA A 421 8.31 26.99 3.60
CA ALA A 421 7.75 27.17 4.93
C ALA A 421 8.76 27.78 5.91
N ASP A 422 8.27 28.58 6.88
CA ASP A 422 9.09 29.02 8.02
C ASP A 422 9.16 27.89 9.07
N VAL A 423 10.38 27.41 9.34
CA VAL A 423 10.64 26.35 10.32
C VAL A 423 10.15 26.72 11.73
N ARG A 424 10.12 28.01 12.10
CA ARG A 424 9.62 28.45 13.41
C ARG A 424 8.11 28.31 13.49
N GLU A 425 7.40 28.70 12.42
CA GLU A 425 5.95 28.55 12.33
C GLU A 425 5.56 27.06 12.29
N GLU A 426 6.25 26.24 11.51
CA GLU A 426 6.01 24.79 11.51
C GLU A 426 6.14 24.16 12.91
N ARG A 427 7.17 24.54 13.67
CA ARG A 427 7.38 24.07 15.05
C ARG A 427 6.34 24.60 15.99
N HIS A 428 5.98 25.89 15.89
CA HIS A 428 4.95 26.49 16.70
C HIS A 428 3.62 25.75 16.52
N TRP A 429 3.19 25.56 15.28
CA TRP A 429 1.89 24.91 15.01
C TRP A 429 1.90 23.41 15.38
N LEU A 430 3.01 22.71 15.23
CA LEU A 430 3.15 21.35 15.75
C LEU A 430 2.98 21.30 17.27
N GLN A 431 3.59 22.26 17.99
CA GLN A 431 3.42 22.40 19.44
C GLN A 431 1.96 22.65 19.81
N VAL A 432 1.26 23.55 19.09
CA VAL A 432 -0.18 23.79 19.28
C VAL A 432 -1.00 22.50 19.12
N VAL A 433 -0.70 21.66 18.12
CA VAL A 433 -1.38 20.37 17.95
C VAL A 433 -1.13 19.45 19.15
N HIS A 434 0.10 19.40 19.69
CA HIS A 434 0.39 18.62 20.89
C HIS A 434 -0.37 19.14 22.11
N GLU A 435 -0.48 20.45 22.29
CA GLU A 435 -1.24 21.07 23.37
C GLU A 435 -2.73 20.79 23.27
N GLU A 436 -3.31 20.87 22.07
CA GLU A 436 -4.71 20.54 21.82
C GLU A 436 -5.03 19.07 22.14
N VAL A 437 -4.11 18.16 21.82
CA VAL A 437 -4.22 16.74 22.20
C VAL A 437 -4.10 16.56 23.70
N ALA A 438 -3.10 17.17 24.34
CA ALA A 438 -2.85 17.07 25.78
C ALA A 438 -4.03 17.63 26.63
N ALA A 439 -4.73 18.63 26.12
CA ALA A 439 -5.93 19.20 26.77
C ALA A 439 -7.10 18.18 26.85
N ARG A 440 -7.02 17.04 26.17
CA ARG A 440 -8.07 16.01 26.08
C ARG A 440 -7.60 14.64 26.57
N PRO A 441 -7.39 14.45 27.88
CA PRO A 441 -6.76 13.23 28.42
C PRO A 441 -7.54 11.94 28.18
N LYS A 442 -8.83 12.03 27.79
CA LYS A 442 -9.66 10.87 27.43
C LYS A 442 -9.50 10.46 25.96
N LEU A 443 -8.93 11.32 25.12
CA LEU A 443 -8.75 11.06 23.70
C LEU A 443 -7.54 10.14 23.49
N LYS A 444 -7.77 9.01 22.84
CA LYS A 444 -6.68 8.17 22.34
C LYS A 444 -6.17 8.78 21.03
N THR A 445 -4.93 9.26 21.04
CA THR A 445 -4.39 9.97 19.86
C THR A 445 -2.95 9.58 19.62
N MET A 446 -2.59 9.49 18.36
CA MET A 446 -1.21 9.38 17.87
C MET A 446 -0.97 10.52 16.88
N ILE A 447 0.15 11.23 17.01
CA ILE A 447 0.60 12.21 16.04
C ILE A 447 1.73 11.58 15.23
N GLU A 448 1.45 11.31 13.95
CA GLU A 448 2.42 10.85 12.96
C GLU A 448 3.10 12.08 12.35
N HIS A 449 4.24 12.45 12.94
CA HIS A 449 5.05 13.55 12.47
C HIS A 449 6.02 13.08 11.39
N ASN A 450 5.84 13.56 10.17
CA ASN A 450 6.64 13.22 9.01
C ASN A 450 7.37 14.46 8.47
N THR A 451 8.60 14.26 7.99
CA THR A 451 9.30 15.26 7.19
C THR A 451 8.86 15.13 5.74
N PHE A 452 8.60 16.26 5.10
CA PHE A 452 8.21 16.32 3.68
C PHE A 452 9.23 15.60 2.80
N GLN A 453 8.72 14.80 1.87
CA GLN A 453 9.50 14.16 0.83
C GLN A 453 8.86 14.47 -0.52
N LEU A 454 9.67 14.89 -1.48
CA LEU A 454 9.19 15.24 -2.80
C LEU A 454 9.00 13.99 -3.67
N GLU A 455 7.76 13.73 -4.02
CA GLU A 455 7.35 12.61 -4.88
C GLU A 455 7.23 13.05 -6.34
N MET A 456 7.76 12.26 -7.28
CA MET A 456 7.85 12.61 -8.71
C MET A 456 6.48 12.85 -9.37
N LEU A 457 5.44 12.14 -8.97
CA LEU A 457 4.10 12.26 -9.54
C LEU A 457 3.23 13.32 -8.86
N SER A 458 3.68 13.91 -7.75
CA SER A 458 2.96 15.02 -7.13
C SER A 458 2.95 16.26 -8.05
N PRO A 459 1.99 17.19 -7.90
CA PRO A 459 2.07 18.48 -8.59
C PRO A 459 3.40 19.20 -8.37
N MET A 460 3.95 19.18 -7.15
CA MET A 460 5.27 19.76 -6.84
C MET A 460 6.40 19.05 -7.58
N GLY A 461 6.41 17.72 -7.65
CA GLY A 461 7.44 16.97 -8.36
C GLY A 461 7.32 17.01 -9.88
N SER A 462 6.10 17.20 -10.39
CA SER A 462 5.82 17.31 -11.82
C SER A 462 6.10 18.71 -12.39
N ASN A 463 5.97 19.75 -11.57
CA ASN A 463 6.24 21.16 -11.94
C ASN A 463 6.99 21.88 -10.80
N PRO A 464 8.24 21.46 -10.49
CA PRO A 464 8.95 21.91 -9.29
C PRO A 464 9.23 23.41 -9.29
N SER A 465 9.51 24.02 -10.44
CA SER A 465 9.80 25.46 -10.57
C SER A 465 8.65 26.34 -10.08
N ALA A 466 7.39 25.91 -10.25
CA ALA A 466 6.22 26.62 -9.74
C ALA A 466 6.16 26.69 -8.19
N TYR A 467 6.97 25.90 -7.51
CA TYR A 467 7.07 25.83 -6.06
C TYR A 467 8.43 26.27 -5.52
N GLY A 468 9.25 26.95 -6.36
CA GLY A 468 10.60 27.38 -5.98
C GLY A 468 11.54 26.21 -5.69
N ILE A 469 11.35 25.10 -6.38
CA ILE A 469 12.10 23.85 -6.20
C ILE A 469 12.96 23.59 -7.44
N GLU A 470 14.20 23.19 -7.22
CA GLU A 470 15.10 22.61 -8.22
C GLU A 470 15.35 21.14 -7.88
N ILE A 471 15.21 20.26 -8.88
CA ILE A 471 15.50 18.84 -8.70
C ILE A 471 17.01 18.62 -8.83
N ALA A 472 17.64 18.20 -7.74
CA ALA A 472 19.06 17.89 -7.68
C ALA A 472 19.35 16.49 -8.27
N ARG A 473 18.47 15.50 -7.98
CA ARG A 473 18.68 14.11 -8.45
C ARG A 473 17.37 13.35 -8.62
N ARG A 474 17.36 12.41 -9.57
CA ARG A 474 16.31 11.42 -9.83
C ARG A 474 16.93 10.03 -9.87
N TRP A 475 16.21 9.04 -9.39
CA TRP A 475 16.63 7.64 -9.46
C TRP A 475 15.57 6.81 -10.20
N PRO A 476 15.98 5.91 -11.09
CA PRO A 476 15.02 5.07 -11.82
C PRO A 476 14.20 4.14 -10.91
N TRP A 477 14.73 3.79 -9.74
CA TRP A 477 14.13 2.86 -8.78
C TRP A 477 13.41 3.53 -7.61
N SER A 478 13.31 4.84 -7.61
CA SER A 478 12.61 5.59 -6.54
C SER A 478 11.65 6.62 -7.10
N SER A 479 10.46 6.70 -6.53
CA SER A 479 9.52 7.80 -6.79
C SER A 479 9.89 9.10 -6.10
N LEU A 480 10.82 9.05 -5.11
CA LEU A 480 11.34 10.21 -4.41
C LEU A 480 12.35 10.96 -5.26
N LEU A 481 12.35 12.28 -5.09
CA LEU A 481 13.27 13.21 -5.76
C LEU A 481 14.13 13.90 -4.70
N GLU A 482 15.42 14.04 -4.97
CA GLU A 482 16.28 14.96 -4.22
C GLU A 482 16.10 16.36 -4.78
N PHE A 483 15.92 17.35 -3.89
CA PHE A 483 15.63 18.71 -4.31
C PHE A 483 16.27 19.77 -3.42
N GLN A 484 16.38 20.97 -3.95
CA GLN A 484 16.78 22.17 -3.23
C GLN A 484 15.71 23.25 -3.39
N VAL A 485 15.53 24.09 -2.38
CA VAL A 485 14.65 25.28 -2.45
C VAL A 485 15.50 26.45 -2.94
N ILE A 486 15.17 27.00 -4.12
CA ILE A 486 15.97 28.03 -4.80
C ILE A 486 15.40 29.45 -4.69
N ALA A 487 14.14 29.60 -4.30
CA ALA A 487 13.51 30.90 -4.15
C ALA A 487 12.37 30.86 -3.15
N GLN A 488 12.06 32.01 -2.52
CA GLN A 488 10.78 32.16 -1.84
C GLN A 488 9.64 31.99 -2.87
N PRO A 489 8.50 31.38 -2.47
CA PRO A 489 7.44 31.09 -3.40
C PRO A 489 7.01 32.36 -4.16
N LEU A 490 6.90 32.23 -5.47
CA LEU A 490 6.23 33.23 -6.29
C LEU A 490 4.81 33.39 -5.74
N GLU A 491 4.39 34.62 -5.54
CA GLU A 491 3.00 34.94 -5.16
C GLU A 491 2.07 34.22 -6.15
N ILE A 492 1.40 33.17 -5.65
CA ILE A 492 0.37 32.48 -6.42
C ILE A 492 -0.86 33.38 -6.36
N SER A 493 -1.03 34.17 -7.41
CA SER A 493 -2.20 35.03 -7.63
C SER A 493 -3.46 34.21 -7.92
#